data_1fbe213f540f2437fef7375cb352cbcf
#
_entry.id   1fbe213f540f2437fef7375cb352cbcf
#
_cell.length_a   1.000
_cell.length_b   1.000
_cell.length_c   1.000
_cell.angle_alpha   90.00
_cell.angle_beta   90.00
_cell.angle_gamma   90.00
#
_symmetry.space_group_name_H-M   'P 1'
#
loop_
_entity.id
_entity.type
_entity.pdbx_description
1 polymer ?
#
loop_
_entity_poly.entity_id
_entity_poly.type
_entity_poly.pdbx_seq_one_letter_code
_entity_poly.pdbx_strand_id
1 'polypeptide(L)'
;MAEERLETRTQFPASTESQKPRQKKALIFRLEGNIQESLELFQTCAVLSPQSADNLKQVARSLFLLGKHKAAIEVYNEAAKLNQKDWEISHNLGVCYIYLKQFNKAQDQLHNALNLNRHDLTYIMLGKIHLLEGDLDKAIEIYKKAVEFSPENTELLTTLGLLYLQLGIYQKAFEHLGNALTYDPTNYKAILAAGSMMQTHGDFDVALTKYRVVAYAVPESPPLWNNIGMCFFGKKKYVAAISCLKRANYLAPFDWKILYNLGLVHLTMQQYASAFHFLSAAINFQPKMGELYMLLAVALTNLEDIENAKRAYAEAVHLDKCNPLVNLNYAVLLYNQGEKRSALAQYQEMEKKVNLLKDSSSLEFDSEMVEMAQKLGTALQVGEALVWTKPVKDRKSKHQTTSASKPASFQQPLGSNQALGQAMSSAAAYRTLPSGAGGTSQFTKPPSLPLEPEPAVDSSPSETSEQIEK
;
A
#
# COMPACT_ATOMS: atom_id res chain seq x y z
N MET A 1 -1.28 -21.11 -86.27
CA MET A 1 -2.14 -21.61 -85.20
C MET A 1 -1.19 -21.94 -84.06
N ALA A 2 -0.98 -20.95 -83.18
CA ALA A 2 -0.10 -21.05 -82.06
C ALA A 2 -0.92 -21.35 -80.82
N GLU A 3 -0.65 -22.45 -80.18
CA GLU A 3 -1.16 -22.80 -78.90
C GLU A 3 -0.47 -22.02 -77.82
N GLU A 4 -1.13 -21.04 -77.22
CA GLU A 4 -0.73 -20.40 -75.95
C GLU A 4 -1.04 -21.38 -74.81
N ARG A 5 0.03 -21.97 -74.29
CA ARG A 5 -0.04 -22.68 -72.99
C ARG A 5 0.06 -21.65 -71.89
N LEU A 6 -1.06 -21.37 -71.23
CA LEU A 6 -1.15 -20.71 -69.96
C LEU A 6 -0.53 -21.64 -68.87
N GLU A 7 0.70 -21.35 -68.47
CA GLU A 7 1.31 -21.91 -67.28
C GLU A 7 0.64 -21.27 -66.05
N THR A 8 -0.32 -21.96 -65.50
CA THR A 8 -0.80 -21.71 -64.14
C THR A 8 0.32 -22.05 -63.16
N ARG A 9 1.05 -21.03 -62.71
CA ARG A 9 1.93 -21.11 -61.53
C ARG A 9 1.09 -21.44 -60.32
N THR A 10 1.00 -22.69 -59.97
CA THR A 10 0.62 -23.14 -58.62
C THR A 10 1.66 -22.64 -57.65
N GLN A 11 1.32 -21.55 -56.91
CA GLN A 11 2.08 -21.13 -55.75
C GLN A 11 2.02 -22.23 -54.71
N PHE A 12 3.10 -22.99 -54.57
CA PHE A 12 3.32 -23.87 -53.43
C PHE A 12 3.27 -23.03 -52.16
N PRO A 13 2.61 -23.47 -51.08
CA PRO A 13 2.61 -22.77 -49.82
C PRO A 13 4.06 -22.70 -49.34
N ALA A 14 4.56 -21.47 -49.15
CA ALA A 14 5.89 -21.22 -48.62
C ALA A 14 6.04 -22.02 -47.32
N SER A 15 7.03 -22.94 -47.32
CA SER A 15 7.20 -23.98 -46.35
C SER A 15 7.27 -23.42 -44.92
N THR A 16 6.58 -24.04 -43.98
CA THR A 16 6.60 -23.79 -42.53
C THR A 16 8.03 -23.78 -41.94
N GLU A 17 9.01 -24.35 -42.64
CA GLU A 17 10.43 -24.31 -42.27
C GLU A 17 11.08 -22.92 -42.37
N SER A 18 10.66 -22.06 -43.27
CA SER A 18 11.21 -20.71 -43.42
C SER A 18 10.68 -19.74 -42.36
N GLN A 19 9.59 -20.04 -41.67
CA GLN A 19 8.98 -19.18 -40.66
C GLN A 19 9.59 -19.34 -39.26
N LYS A 20 9.97 -20.55 -38.87
CA LYS A 20 10.58 -20.85 -37.56
C LYS A 20 11.79 -19.96 -37.21
N PRO A 21 12.76 -19.72 -38.13
CA PRO A 21 13.88 -18.84 -37.83
C PRO A 21 13.47 -17.37 -37.64
N ARG A 22 12.45 -16.87 -38.39
CA ARG A 22 11.91 -15.52 -38.23
C ARG A 22 11.18 -15.33 -36.91
N GLN A 23 10.38 -16.31 -36.50
CA GLN A 23 9.71 -16.30 -35.18
C GLN A 23 10.73 -16.31 -34.05
N LYS A 24 11.79 -17.12 -34.12
CA LYS A 24 12.89 -17.12 -33.14
C LYS A 24 13.57 -15.76 -33.06
N LYS A 25 13.89 -15.14 -34.19
CA LYS A 25 14.48 -13.81 -34.25
C LYS A 25 13.57 -12.75 -33.64
N ALA A 26 12.27 -12.79 -33.92
CA ALA A 26 11.28 -11.89 -33.34
C ALA A 26 11.18 -12.05 -31.81
N LEU A 27 11.28 -13.27 -31.30
CA LEU A 27 11.33 -13.53 -29.86
C LEU A 27 12.59 -12.95 -29.21
N ILE A 28 13.75 -13.09 -29.86
CA ILE A 28 15.02 -12.52 -29.38
C ILE A 28 14.90 -11.00 -29.30
N PHE A 29 14.44 -10.32 -30.35
CA PHE A 29 14.23 -8.88 -30.33
C PHE A 29 13.30 -8.42 -29.21
N ARG A 30 12.24 -9.19 -28.92
CA ARG A 30 11.36 -8.88 -27.81
C ARG A 30 12.04 -9.03 -26.46
N LEU A 31 12.92 -10.01 -26.27
CA LEU A 31 13.71 -10.18 -25.06
C LEU A 31 14.76 -9.09 -24.87
N GLU A 32 15.31 -8.58 -25.96
CA GLU A 32 16.25 -7.44 -25.98
C GLU A 32 15.57 -6.09 -25.78
N GLY A 33 14.23 -6.04 -25.74
CA GLY A 33 13.46 -4.80 -25.61
C GLY A 33 13.09 -4.12 -26.93
N ASN A 34 13.54 -4.63 -28.07
CA ASN A 34 13.24 -4.13 -29.42
C ASN A 34 11.85 -4.58 -29.88
N ILE A 35 10.81 -4.11 -29.20
CA ILE A 35 9.44 -4.62 -29.36
C ILE A 35 8.85 -4.26 -30.70
N GLN A 36 9.22 -3.09 -31.26
CA GLN A 36 8.75 -2.64 -32.57
C GLN A 36 9.25 -3.54 -33.70
N GLU A 37 10.53 -3.89 -33.71
CA GLU A 37 11.13 -4.80 -34.69
C GLU A 37 10.58 -6.22 -34.56
N SER A 38 10.35 -6.66 -33.29
CA SER A 38 9.66 -7.91 -33.02
C SER A 38 8.25 -7.94 -33.62
N LEU A 39 7.49 -6.84 -33.48
CA LEU A 39 6.15 -6.70 -34.03
C LEU A 39 6.16 -6.85 -35.57
N GLU A 40 7.05 -6.16 -36.25
CA GLU A 40 7.15 -6.20 -37.72
C GLU A 40 7.46 -7.61 -38.23
N LEU A 41 8.36 -8.33 -37.55
CA LEU A 41 8.67 -9.72 -37.90
C LEU A 41 7.47 -10.65 -37.65
N PHE A 42 6.73 -10.49 -36.54
CA PHE A 42 5.55 -11.29 -36.29
C PHE A 42 4.39 -10.95 -37.24
N GLN A 43 4.23 -9.69 -37.63
CA GLN A 43 3.26 -9.29 -38.68
C GLN A 43 3.62 -9.96 -40.02
N THR A 44 4.90 -9.97 -40.40
CA THR A 44 5.36 -10.68 -41.60
C THR A 44 5.04 -12.17 -41.51
N CYS A 45 5.24 -12.81 -40.35
CA CYS A 45 4.89 -14.21 -40.15
C CYS A 45 3.36 -14.44 -40.24
N ALA A 46 2.54 -13.50 -39.74
CA ALA A 46 1.10 -13.58 -39.81
C ALA A 46 0.58 -13.44 -41.27
N VAL A 47 1.16 -12.57 -42.07
CA VAL A 47 0.85 -12.44 -43.50
C VAL A 47 1.20 -13.72 -44.27
N LEU A 48 2.34 -14.35 -43.94
CA LEU A 48 2.76 -15.62 -44.56
C LEU A 48 1.88 -16.81 -44.16
N SER A 49 1.27 -16.76 -42.97
CA SER A 49 0.37 -17.82 -42.47
C SER A 49 -0.86 -17.21 -41.78
N PRO A 50 -1.85 -16.76 -42.54
CA PRO A 50 -3.02 -16.05 -41.97
C PRO A 50 -3.90 -16.92 -41.07
N GLN A 51 -3.84 -18.24 -41.22
CA GLN A 51 -4.60 -19.20 -40.41
C GLN A 51 -3.91 -19.63 -39.11
N SER A 52 -2.79 -19.04 -38.80
CA SER A 52 -2.03 -19.37 -37.58
C SER A 52 -2.46 -18.47 -36.42
N ALA A 53 -3.26 -19.00 -35.49
CA ALA A 53 -3.65 -18.33 -34.27
C ALA A 53 -2.42 -17.93 -33.41
N ASP A 54 -1.35 -18.75 -33.45
CA ASP A 54 -0.11 -18.46 -32.70
C ASP A 54 0.62 -17.22 -33.19
N ASN A 55 0.67 -17.01 -34.52
CA ASN A 55 1.27 -15.79 -35.06
C ASN A 55 0.48 -14.55 -34.63
N LEU A 56 -0.85 -14.59 -34.70
CA LEU A 56 -1.71 -13.52 -34.24
C LEU A 56 -1.57 -13.27 -32.72
N LYS A 57 -1.45 -14.32 -31.89
CA LYS A 57 -1.14 -14.17 -30.46
C LYS A 57 0.14 -13.39 -30.25
N GLN A 58 1.21 -13.71 -30.99
CA GLN A 58 2.49 -13.02 -30.86
C GLN A 58 2.43 -11.56 -31.32
N VAL A 59 1.70 -11.26 -32.40
CA VAL A 59 1.45 -9.88 -32.83
C VAL A 59 0.71 -9.10 -31.76
N ALA A 60 -0.40 -9.65 -31.24
CA ALA A 60 -1.18 -9.02 -30.19
C ALA A 60 -0.38 -8.80 -28.89
N ARG A 61 0.49 -9.75 -28.52
CA ARG A 61 1.41 -9.60 -27.37
C ARG A 61 2.42 -8.49 -27.58
N SER A 62 2.97 -8.34 -28.78
CA SER A 62 3.88 -7.23 -29.08
C SER A 62 3.15 -5.88 -29.06
N LEU A 63 1.91 -5.81 -29.58
CA LEU A 63 1.07 -4.60 -29.49
C LEU A 63 0.74 -4.24 -28.04
N PHE A 64 0.46 -5.24 -27.20
CA PHE A 64 0.23 -5.05 -25.78
C PHE A 64 1.45 -4.44 -25.08
N LEU A 65 2.66 -4.97 -25.35
CA LEU A 65 3.91 -4.45 -24.79
C LEU A 65 4.23 -3.01 -25.26
N LEU A 66 3.77 -2.63 -26.44
CA LEU A 66 3.85 -1.25 -26.95
C LEU A 66 2.75 -0.32 -26.36
N GLY A 67 1.93 -0.80 -25.44
CA GLY A 67 0.83 -0.03 -24.86
C GLY A 67 -0.39 0.16 -25.75
N LYS A 68 -0.41 -0.45 -26.95
CA LYS A 68 -1.51 -0.37 -27.92
C LYS A 68 -2.62 -1.38 -27.58
N HIS A 69 -3.19 -1.27 -26.37
CA HIS A 69 -4.11 -2.27 -25.83
C HIS A 69 -5.37 -2.50 -26.67
N LYS A 70 -5.93 -1.45 -27.30
CA LYS A 70 -7.12 -1.58 -28.17
C LYS A 70 -6.81 -2.43 -29.41
N ALA A 71 -5.72 -2.13 -30.10
CA ALA A 71 -5.27 -2.90 -31.26
C ALA A 71 -4.94 -4.36 -30.88
N ALA A 72 -4.32 -4.57 -29.69
CA ALA A 72 -4.06 -5.92 -29.19
C ALA A 72 -5.35 -6.72 -29.01
N ILE A 73 -6.43 -6.13 -28.49
CA ILE A 73 -7.74 -6.78 -28.33
C ILE A 73 -8.32 -7.19 -29.69
N GLU A 74 -8.25 -6.34 -30.70
CA GLU A 74 -8.74 -6.64 -32.05
C GLU A 74 -8.04 -7.88 -32.62
N VAL A 75 -6.69 -7.92 -32.53
CA VAL A 75 -5.90 -9.05 -33.04
C VAL A 75 -6.13 -10.31 -32.19
N TYR A 76 -6.28 -10.21 -30.87
CA TYR A 76 -6.65 -11.36 -30.03
C TYR A 76 -8.05 -11.90 -30.38
N ASN A 77 -9.02 -11.04 -30.68
CA ASN A 77 -10.34 -11.48 -31.13
C ASN A 77 -10.29 -12.20 -32.48
N GLU A 78 -9.40 -11.81 -33.39
CA GLU A 78 -9.18 -12.56 -34.65
C GLU A 78 -8.51 -13.90 -34.34
N ALA A 79 -7.53 -13.97 -33.46
CA ALA A 79 -6.94 -15.23 -33.04
C ALA A 79 -7.95 -16.15 -32.37
N ALA A 80 -8.88 -15.61 -31.55
CA ALA A 80 -9.95 -16.38 -30.92
C ALA A 80 -10.93 -17.00 -31.91
N LYS A 81 -11.20 -16.36 -33.05
CA LYS A 81 -12.04 -16.93 -34.13
C LYS A 81 -11.38 -18.16 -34.75
N LEU A 82 -10.04 -18.18 -34.83
CA LEU A 82 -9.29 -19.30 -35.37
C LEU A 82 -9.13 -20.45 -34.37
N ASN A 83 -8.96 -20.15 -33.09
CA ASN A 83 -8.82 -21.15 -32.04
C ASN A 83 -9.58 -20.73 -30.76
N GLN A 84 -10.83 -21.19 -30.65
CA GLN A 84 -11.70 -20.88 -29.51
C GLN A 84 -11.35 -21.63 -28.22
N LYS A 85 -10.54 -22.69 -28.29
CA LYS A 85 -10.16 -23.52 -27.14
C LYS A 85 -8.82 -23.12 -26.53
N ASP A 86 -8.21 -22.04 -27.01
CA ASP A 86 -6.93 -21.56 -26.49
C ASP A 86 -7.16 -20.63 -25.29
N TRP A 87 -6.90 -21.14 -24.09
CA TRP A 87 -7.05 -20.41 -22.84
C TRP A 87 -6.15 -19.18 -22.76
N GLU A 88 -4.94 -19.22 -23.41
CA GLU A 88 -4.01 -18.08 -23.41
C GLU A 88 -4.60 -16.84 -24.07
N ILE A 89 -5.40 -17.03 -25.15
CA ILE A 89 -6.07 -15.93 -25.85
C ILE A 89 -7.06 -15.25 -24.90
N SER A 90 -7.94 -16.04 -24.25
CA SER A 90 -8.91 -15.52 -23.28
C SER A 90 -8.23 -14.85 -22.08
N HIS A 91 -7.15 -15.44 -21.57
CA HIS A 91 -6.34 -14.85 -20.51
C HIS A 91 -5.78 -13.48 -20.91
N ASN A 92 -5.11 -13.40 -22.06
CA ASN A 92 -4.48 -12.16 -22.53
C ASN A 92 -5.52 -11.09 -22.91
N LEU A 93 -6.70 -11.46 -23.42
CA LEU A 93 -7.83 -10.54 -23.60
C LEU A 93 -8.27 -9.95 -22.24
N GLY A 94 -8.42 -10.80 -21.23
CA GLY A 94 -8.72 -10.36 -19.87
C GLY A 94 -7.70 -9.35 -19.35
N VAL A 95 -6.41 -9.63 -19.53
CA VAL A 95 -5.33 -8.72 -19.14
C VAL A 95 -5.43 -7.38 -19.89
N CYS A 96 -5.68 -7.40 -21.21
CA CYS A 96 -5.85 -6.15 -21.99
C CYS A 96 -7.04 -5.32 -21.46
N TYR A 97 -8.16 -5.96 -21.11
CA TYR A 97 -9.33 -5.28 -20.54
C TYR A 97 -9.04 -4.69 -19.16
N ILE A 98 -8.19 -5.32 -18.33
CA ILE A 98 -7.74 -4.75 -17.03
C ILE A 98 -7.05 -3.42 -17.26
N TYR A 99 -6.11 -3.33 -18.22
CA TYR A 99 -5.39 -2.09 -18.54
C TYR A 99 -6.31 -0.98 -19.06
N LEU A 100 -7.39 -1.36 -19.76
CA LEU A 100 -8.45 -0.42 -20.18
C LEU A 100 -9.47 -0.12 -19.08
N LYS A 101 -9.31 -0.67 -17.88
CA LYS A 101 -10.25 -0.54 -16.74
C LYS A 101 -11.66 -1.07 -17.02
N GLN A 102 -11.82 -1.98 -17.97
CA GLN A 102 -13.08 -2.63 -18.29
C GLN A 102 -13.20 -3.95 -17.50
N PHE A 103 -13.36 -3.84 -16.18
CA PHE A 103 -13.25 -4.98 -15.26
C PHE A 103 -14.27 -6.08 -15.52
N ASN A 104 -15.52 -5.75 -15.83
CA ASN A 104 -16.55 -6.76 -16.14
C ASN A 104 -16.14 -7.65 -17.32
N LYS A 105 -15.69 -7.05 -18.43
CA LYS A 105 -15.22 -7.82 -19.59
C LYS A 105 -13.96 -8.60 -19.30
N ALA A 106 -13.08 -8.06 -18.45
CA ALA A 106 -11.89 -8.76 -18.03
C ALA A 106 -12.24 -10.00 -17.20
N GLN A 107 -13.18 -9.91 -16.26
CA GLN A 107 -13.66 -11.03 -15.45
C GLN A 107 -14.27 -12.13 -16.35
N ASP A 108 -15.15 -11.78 -17.31
CA ASP A 108 -15.74 -12.74 -18.24
C ASP A 108 -14.68 -13.52 -19.00
N GLN A 109 -13.68 -12.83 -19.56
CA GLN A 109 -12.59 -13.46 -20.32
C GLN A 109 -11.69 -14.33 -19.43
N LEU A 110 -11.37 -13.89 -18.22
CA LEU A 110 -10.55 -14.69 -17.30
C LEU A 110 -11.32 -15.91 -16.78
N HIS A 111 -12.61 -15.80 -16.52
CA HIS A 111 -13.45 -16.97 -16.20
C HIS A 111 -13.51 -17.96 -17.35
N ASN A 112 -13.65 -17.47 -18.59
CA ASN A 112 -13.59 -18.33 -19.77
C ASN A 112 -12.22 -19.05 -19.85
N ALA A 113 -11.12 -18.34 -19.61
CA ALA A 113 -9.78 -18.92 -19.58
C ALA A 113 -9.66 -20.03 -18.52
N LEU A 114 -10.19 -19.82 -17.29
CA LEU A 114 -10.18 -20.81 -16.21
C LEU A 114 -11.04 -22.04 -16.53
N ASN A 115 -12.15 -21.86 -17.25
CA ASN A 115 -13.00 -22.97 -17.68
C ASN A 115 -12.31 -23.85 -18.74
N LEU A 116 -11.46 -23.26 -19.59
CA LEU A 116 -10.68 -23.98 -20.60
C LEU A 116 -9.46 -24.66 -19.98
N ASN A 117 -8.74 -23.95 -19.14
CA ASN A 117 -7.56 -24.48 -18.43
C ASN A 117 -7.34 -23.69 -17.13
N ARG A 118 -7.22 -24.40 -16.02
CA ARG A 118 -6.86 -23.79 -14.73
C ARG A 118 -5.38 -23.43 -14.73
N HIS A 119 -5.07 -22.18 -14.45
CA HIS A 119 -3.69 -21.69 -14.44
C HIS A 119 -3.52 -20.59 -13.40
N ASP A 120 -2.40 -20.61 -12.67
CA ASP A 120 -2.08 -19.70 -11.57
C ASP A 120 -2.15 -18.23 -11.96
N LEU A 121 -1.55 -17.86 -13.11
CA LEU A 121 -1.55 -16.49 -13.60
C LEU A 121 -2.98 -15.96 -13.84
N THR A 122 -3.92 -16.82 -14.25
CA THR A 122 -5.30 -16.41 -14.48
C THR A 122 -6.01 -16.11 -13.15
N TYR A 123 -5.78 -16.94 -12.12
CA TYR A 123 -6.27 -16.67 -10.77
C TYR A 123 -5.67 -15.37 -10.20
N ILE A 124 -4.36 -15.14 -10.38
CA ILE A 124 -3.69 -13.92 -9.94
C ILE A 124 -4.33 -12.69 -10.59
N MET A 125 -4.59 -12.73 -11.90
CA MET A 125 -5.23 -11.62 -12.62
C MET A 125 -6.66 -11.38 -12.16
N LEU A 126 -7.43 -12.43 -11.94
CA LEU A 126 -8.81 -12.33 -11.44
C LEU A 126 -8.86 -11.76 -10.02
N GLY A 127 -8.00 -12.26 -9.12
CA GLY A 127 -7.86 -11.70 -7.77
C GLY A 127 -7.43 -10.24 -7.79
N LYS A 128 -6.52 -9.87 -8.69
CA LYS A 128 -6.08 -8.48 -8.88
C LYS A 128 -7.21 -7.54 -9.30
N ILE A 129 -8.16 -8.00 -10.11
CA ILE A 129 -9.34 -7.18 -10.46
C ILE A 129 -10.13 -6.84 -9.19
N HIS A 130 -10.45 -7.84 -8.36
CA HIS A 130 -11.21 -7.60 -7.12
C HIS A 130 -10.47 -6.69 -6.14
N LEU A 131 -9.12 -6.77 -6.10
CA LEU A 131 -8.31 -5.82 -5.33
C LEU A 131 -8.39 -4.39 -5.88
N LEU A 132 -8.46 -4.22 -7.21
CA LEU A 132 -8.61 -2.91 -7.86
C LEU A 132 -10.02 -2.32 -7.67
N GLU A 133 -11.04 -3.17 -7.53
CA GLU A 133 -12.42 -2.80 -7.20
C GLU A 133 -12.59 -2.51 -5.69
N GLY A 134 -11.61 -2.90 -4.87
CA GLY A 134 -11.66 -2.74 -3.40
C GLY A 134 -12.43 -3.85 -2.69
N ASP A 135 -12.80 -4.92 -3.38
CA ASP A 135 -13.53 -6.06 -2.82
C ASP A 135 -12.54 -7.12 -2.30
N LEU A 136 -12.11 -6.91 -1.05
CA LEU A 136 -11.11 -7.79 -0.42
C LEU A 136 -11.65 -9.22 -0.18
N ASP A 137 -12.94 -9.35 0.13
CA ASP A 137 -13.53 -10.66 0.45
C ASP A 137 -13.54 -11.57 -0.78
N LYS A 138 -13.97 -11.06 -1.93
CA LYS A 138 -13.91 -11.82 -3.20
C LYS A 138 -12.48 -12.10 -3.63
N ALA A 139 -11.57 -11.15 -3.47
CA ALA A 139 -10.16 -11.37 -3.75
C ALA A 139 -9.61 -12.55 -2.93
N ILE A 140 -9.88 -12.60 -1.63
CA ILE A 140 -9.47 -13.71 -0.75
C ILE A 140 -10.07 -15.02 -1.20
N GLU A 141 -11.36 -15.06 -1.58
CA GLU A 141 -12.00 -16.28 -2.07
C GLU A 141 -11.30 -16.82 -3.32
N ILE A 142 -10.97 -15.94 -4.27
CA ILE A 142 -10.23 -16.32 -5.49
C ILE A 142 -8.83 -16.83 -5.17
N TYR A 143 -8.09 -16.12 -4.31
CA TYR A 143 -6.75 -16.58 -3.93
C TYR A 143 -6.76 -17.87 -3.11
N LYS A 144 -7.79 -18.15 -2.30
CA LYS A 144 -7.96 -19.46 -1.66
C LYS A 144 -8.10 -20.57 -2.69
N LYS A 145 -9.02 -20.40 -3.67
CA LYS A 145 -9.20 -21.37 -4.77
C LYS A 145 -7.90 -21.57 -5.57
N ALA A 146 -7.11 -20.50 -5.73
CA ALA A 146 -5.82 -20.56 -6.39
C ALA A 146 -4.81 -21.39 -5.59
N VAL A 147 -4.71 -21.18 -4.27
CA VAL A 147 -3.82 -21.93 -3.38
C VAL A 147 -4.24 -23.40 -3.26
N GLU A 148 -5.54 -23.70 -3.26
CA GLU A 148 -6.05 -25.09 -3.31
C GLU A 148 -5.62 -25.80 -4.60
N PHE A 149 -5.57 -25.08 -5.73
CA PHE A 149 -5.10 -25.59 -7.00
C PHE A 149 -3.59 -25.74 -7.07
N SER A 150 -2.85 -24.77 -6.53
CA SER A 150 -1.38 -24.69 -6.59
C SER A 150 -0.80 -24.33 -5.20
N PRO A 151 -0.74 -25.34 -4.27
CA PRO A 151 -0.38 -25.09 -2.87
C PRO A 151 1.09 -24.72 -2.67
N GLU A 152 1.96 -24.99 -3.66
CA GLU A 152 3.39 -24.68 -3.60
C GLU A 152 3.72 -23.30 -4.20
N ASN A 153 2.75 -22.62 -4.81
CA ASN A 153 3.00 -21.33 -5.43
C ASN A 153 3.20 -20.24 -4.38
N THR A 154 4.45 -19.83 -4.21
CA THR A 154 4.88 -18.86 -3.19
C THR A 154 4.28 -17.47 -3.40
N GLU A 155 3.97 -17.05 -4.64
CA GLU A 155 3.35 -15.78 -4.94
C GLU A 155 1.89 -15.75 -4.47
N LEU A 156 1.14 -16.82 -4.70
CA LEU A 156 -0.24 -16.98 -4.25
C LEU A 156 -0.32 -17.00 -2.72
N LEU A 157 0.53 -17.82 -2.08
CA LEU A 157 0.62 -17.91 -0.63
C LEU A 157 0.98 -16.56 0.01
N THR A 158 1.98 -15.87 -0.54
CA THR A 158 2.41 -14.56 -0.06
C THR A 158 1.28 -13.54 -0.20
N THR A 159 0.60 -13.51 -1.35
CA THR A 159 -0.49 -12.56 -1.60
C THR A 159 -1.66 -12.81 -0.66
N LEU A 160 -2.07 -14.08 -0.47
CA LEU A 160 -3.14 -14.46 0.44
C LEU A 160 -2.76 -14.11 1.90
N GLY A 161 -1.52 -14.37 2.30
CA GLY A 161 -1.02 -13.99 3.62
C GLY A 161 -1.04 -12.47 3.86
N LEU A 162 -0.66 -11.67 2.85
CA LEU A 162 -0.73 -10.21 2.91
C LEU A 162 -2.18 -9.69 3.01
N LEU A 163 -3.13 -10.32 2.32
CA LEU A 163 -4.55 -9.97 2.41
C LEU A 163 -5.12 -10.25 3.81
N TYR A 164 -4.78 -11.41 4.40
CA TYR A 164 -5.16 -11.68 5.78
C TYR A 164 -4.51 -10.72 6.78
N LEU A 165 -3.26 -10.32 6.54
CA LEU A 165 -2.59 -9.32 7.36
C LEU A 165 -3.29 -7.96 7.29
N GLN A 166 -3.74 -7.55 6.12
CA GLN A 166 -4.49 -6.32 5.90
C GLN A 166 -5.84 -6.32 6.65
N LEU A 167 -6.50 -7.47 6.75
CA LEU A 167 -7.74 -7.65 7.52
C LEU A 167 -7.51 -7.84 9.04
N GLY A 168 -6.26 -7.87 9.50
CA GLY A 168 -5.93 -8.11 10.90
C GLY A 168 -6.11 -9.57 11.36
N ILE A 169 -6.27 -10.51 10.44
CA ILE A 169 -6.41 -11.94 10.73
C ILE A 169 -5.01 -12.56 10.81
N TYR A 170 -4.27 -12.22 11.86
CA TYR A 170 -2.85 -12.53 12.01
C TYR A 170 -2.53 -14.03 11.97
N GLN A 171 -3.38 -14.88 12.54
CA GLN A 171 -3.12 -16.33 12.58
C GLN A 171 -3.08 -16.94 11.19
N LYS A 172 -4.05 -16.63 10.31
CA LYS A 172 -4.07 -17.11 8.93
C LYS A 172 -2.96 -16.47 8.10
N ALA A 173 -2.67 -15.19 8.34
CA ALA A 173 -1.55 -14.52 7.69
C ALA A 173 -0.22 -15.24 8.00
N PHE A 174 0.01 -15.58 9.27
CA PHE A 174 1.21 -16.30 9.71
C PHE A 174 1.33 -17.68 9.05
N GLU A 175 0.23 -18.44 8.97
CA GLU A 175 0.20 -19.75 8.32
C GLU A 175 0.59 -19.66 6.84
N HIS A 176 -0.07 -18.81 6.05
CA HIS A 176 0.22 -18.69 4.62
C HIS A 176 1.60 -18.11 4.32
N LEU A 177 2.04 -17.10 5.10
CA LEU A 177 3.39 -16.53 4.95
C LEU A 177 4.46 -17.52 5.40
N GLY A 178 4.21 -18.33 6.43
CA GLY A 178 5.08 -19.41 6.87
C GLY A 178 5.25 -20.45 5.79
N ASN A 179 4.14 -20.91 5.19
CA ASN A 179 4.17 -21.85 4.07
C ASN A 179 4.94 -21.27 2.86
N ALA A 180 4.70 -20.00 2.51
CA ALA A 180 5.45 -19.34 1.44
C ALA A 180 6.98 -19.36 1.70
N LEU A 181 7.41 -19.09 2.94
CA LEU A 181 8.82 -19.11 3.34
C LEU A 181 9.42 -20.53 3.43
N THR A 182 8.59 -21.56 3.58
CA THR A 182 9.03 -22.95 3.53
C THR A 182 9.43 -23.34 2.12
N TYR A 183 8.66 -22.92 1.11
CA TYR A 183 8.95 -23.17 -0.31
C TYR A 183 10.01 -22.22 -0.88
N ASP A 184 9.97 -20.94 -0.48
CA ASP A 184 10.95 -19.93 -0.89
C ASP A 184 11.43 -19.10 0.31
N PRO A 185 12.52 -19.54 0.99
CA PRO A 185 13.11 -18.82 2.12
C PRO A 185 13.64 -17.42 1.76
N THR A 186 13.82 -17.13 0.47
CA THR A 186 14.36 -15.85 -0.02
C THR A 186 13.27 -14.86 -0.42
N ASN A 187 12.01 -15.24 -0.35
CA ASN A 187 10.88 -14.38 -0.70
C ASN A 187 10.82 -13.13 0.19
N TYR A 188 11.39 -12.04 -0.30
CA TYR A 188 11.50 -10.79 0.45
C TYR A 188 10.15 -10.20 0.86
N LYS A 189 9.08 -10.39 0.05
CA LYS A 189 7.73 -9.90 0.39
C LYS A 189 7.17 -10.64 1.60
N ALA A 190 7.32 -11.97 1.63
CA ALA A 190 6.90 -12.79 2.76
C ALA A 190 7.71 -12.49 4.02
N ILE A 191 9.04 -12.28 3.88
CA ILE A 191 9.91 -11.91 5.01
C ILE A 191 9.52 -10.54 5.57
N LEU A 192 9.26 -9.54 4.70
CA LEU A 192 8.80 -8.21 5.13
C LEU A 192 7.46 -8.28 5.88
N ALA A 193 6.51 -9.06 5.35
CA ALA A 193 5.22 -9.25 5.99
C ALA A 193 5.34 -9.95 7.35
N ALA A 194 6.12 -11.03 7.44
CA ALA A 194 6.38 -11.71 8.70
C ALA A 194 7.08 -10.79 9.72
N GLY A 195 8.04 -9.98 9.26
CA GLY A 195 8.70 -8.97 10.10
C GLY A 195 7.72 -7.91 10.62
N SER A 196 6.78 -7.45 9.79
CA SER A 196 5.77 -6.48 10.21
C SER A 196 4.79 -7.06 11.25
N MET A 197 4.48 -8.35 11.17
CA MET A 197 3.68 -9.04 12.19
C MET A 197 4.42 -9.09 13.55
N MET A 198 5.72 -9.45 13.54
CA MET A 198 6.54 -9.43 14.76
C MET A 198 6.61 -8.02 15.35
N GLN A 199 6.75 -6.99 14.50
CA GLN A 199 6.72 -5.60 14.91
C GLN A 199 5.41 -5.20 15.58
N THR A 200 4.26 -5.65 15.06
CA THR A 200 2.94 -5.39 15.65
C THR A 200 2.79 -6.01 17.04
N HIS A 201 3.44 -7.16 17.27
CA HIS A 201 3.48 -7.81 18.60
C HIS A 201 4.56 -7.24 19.54
N GLY A 202 5.35 -6.25 19.09
CA GLY A 202 6.41 -5.64 19.89
C GLY A 202 7.75 -6.38 19.85
N ASP A 203 7.87 -7.45 19.08
CA ASP A 203 9.09 -8.24 18.93
C ASP A 203 10.07 -7.58 17.93
N PHE A 204 10.48 -6.36 18.25
CA PHE A 204 11.29 -5.52 17.35
C PHE A 204 12.64 -6.14 16.97
N ASP A 205 13.28 -6.89 17.87
CA ASP A 205 14.58 -7.53 17.61
C ASP A 205 14.46 -8.66 16.59
N VAL A 206 13.40 -9.47 16.72
CA VAL A 206 13.09 -10.53 15.75
C VAL A 206 12.77 -9.94 14.39
N ALA A 207 11.94 -8.89 14.36
CA ALA A 207 11.63 -8.17 13.14
C ALA A 207 12.88 -7.61 12.45
N LEU A 208 13.77 -6.94 13.19
CA LEU A 208 15.04 -6.40 12.68
C LEU A 208 15.95 -7.49 12.11
N THR A 209 15.98 -8.68 12.72
CA THR A 209 16.75 -9.81 12.19
C THR A 209 16.24 -10.25 10.82
N LYS A 210 14.91 -10.35 10.65
CA LYS A 210 14.29 -10.66 9.35
C LYS A 210 14.55 -9.54 8.32
N TYR A 211 14.40 -8.29 8.71
CA TYR A 211 14.65 -7.15 7.81
C TYR A 211 16.10 -7.05 7.37
N ARG A 212 17.06 -7.48 8.20
CA ARG A 212 18.47 -7.54 7.80
C ARG A 212 18.69 -8.46 6.59
N VAL A 213 18.03 -9.62 6.54
CA VAL A 213 18.09 -10.53 5.39
C VAL A 213 17.60 -9.83 4.12
N VAL A 214 16.46 -9.13 4.21
CA VAL A 214 15.90 -8.40 3.06
C VAL A 214 16.82 -7.25 2.64
N ALA A 215 17.49 -6.57 3.59
CA ALA A 215 18.38 -5.46 3.28
C ALA A 215 19.58 -5.85 2.40
N TYR A 216 20.04 -7.11 2.49
CA TYR A 216 21.07 -7.64 1.59
C TYR A 216 20.53 -7.94 0.19
N ALA A 217 19.29 -8.45 0.09
CA ALA A 217 18.70 -8.83 -1.18
C ALA A 217 18.11 -7.63 -1.95
N VAL A 218 17.44 -6.72 -1.26
CA VAL A 218 16.72 -5.58 -1.86
C VAL A 218 16.99 -4.30 -1.06
N PRO A 219 18.20 -3.72 -1.15
CA PRO A 219 18.59 -2.54 -0.35
C PRO A 219 17.85 -1.26 -0.74
N GLU A 220 17.20 -1.21 -1.90
CA GLU A 220 16.47 -0.06 -2.42
C GLU A 220 14.96 -0.14 -2.17
N SER A 221 14.53 -0.94 -1.20
CA SER A 221 13.12 -1.08 -0.86
C SER A 221 12.67 -0.02 0.16
N PRO A 222 11.80 0.96 -0.21
CA PRO A 222 11.29 1.96 0.73
C PRO A 222 10.54 1.34 1.91
N PRO A 223 9.65 0.32 1.70
CA PRO A 223 8.96 -0.34 2.81
C PRO A 223 9.91 -0.97 3.83
N LEU A 224 11.03 -1.52 3.38
CA LEU A 224 12.03 -2.11 4.25
C LEU A 224 12.59 -1.06 5.23
N TRP A 225 13.09 0.06 4.71
CA TRP A 225 13.69 1.12 5.53
C TRP A 225 12.67 1.79 6.44
N ASN A 226 11.43 1.95 5.97
CA ASN A 226 10.33 2.42 6.79
C ASN A 226 10.09 1.48 8.00
N ASN A 227 9.98 0.18 7.76
CA ASN A 227 9.73 -0.80 8.81
C ASN A 227 10.91 -0.91 9.79
N ILE A 228 12.15 -0.89 9.30
CA ILE A 228 13.35 -0.82 10.16
C ILE A 228 13.32 0.44 11.03
N GLY A 229 12.99 1.59 10.44
CA GLY A 229 12.84 2.86 11.15
C GLY A 229 11.82 2.78 12.29
N MET A 230 10.66 2.17 12.01
CA MET A 230 9.60 2.02 13.01
C MET A 230 9.93 0.98 14.08
N CYS A 231 10.74 -0.05 13.79
CA CYS A 231 11.30 -0.91 14.83
C CYS A 231 12.23 -0.15 15.78
N PHE A 232 13.09 0.72 15.24
CA PHE A 232 13.93 1.58 16.08
C PHE A 232 13.10 2.59 16.88
N PHE A 233 12.01 3.11 16.31
CA PHE A 233 11.07 3.96 17.03
C PHE A 233 10.46 3.21 18.22
N GLY A 234 9.94 2.01 18.04
CA GLY A 234 9.40 1.17 19.11
C GLY A 234 10.42 0.86 20.20
N LYS A 235 11.70 0.73 19.83
CA LYS A 235 12.84 0.61 20.78
C LYS A 235 13.30 1.94 21.40
N LYS A 236 12.59 3.04 21.14
CA LYS A 236 12.91 4.40 21.60
C LYS A 236 14.28 4.92 21.11
N LYS A 237 14.83 4.34 20.03
CA LYS A 237 16.07 4.77 19.36
C LYS A 237 15.75 5.76 18.24
N TYR A 238 15.26 6.93 18.59
CA TYR A 238 14.66 7.90 17.65
C TYR A 238 15.64 8.40 16.58
N VAL A 239 16.91 8.64 16.90
CA VAL A 239 17.91 9.08 15.93
C VAL A 239 18.13 8.03 14.83
N ALA A 240 18.22 6.75 15.22
CA ALA A 240 18.34 5.64 14.26
C ALA A 240 17.06 5.50 13.44
N ALA A 241 15.88 5.68 14.07
CA ALA A 241 14.60 5.67 13.38
C ALA A 241 14.56 6.74 12.27
N ILE A 242 14.92 8.00 12.60
CA ILE A 242 14.96 9.10 11.61
C ILE A 242 15.92 8.79 10.46
N SER A 243 17.11 8.25 10.74
CA SER A 243 18.07 7.89 9.69
C SER A 243 17.50 6.90 8.69
N CYS A 244 16.83 5.83 9.18
CA CYS A 244 16.20 4.84 8.34
C CYS A 244 15.00 5.40 7.57
N LEU A 245 14.15 6.20 8.25
CA LEU A 245 12.99 6.83 7.61
C LEU A 245 13.39 7.87 6.57
N LYS A 246 14.47 8.62 6.78
CA LYS A 246 15.02 9.54 5.76
C LYS A 246 15.51 8.78 4.53
N ARG A 247 16.14 7.61 4.71
CA ARG A 247 16.50 6.74 3.60
C ARG A 247 15.26 6.23 2.86
N ALA A 248 14.22 5.81 3.57
CA ALA A 248 12.95 5.42 2.97
C ALA A 248 12.33 6.57 2.17
N ASN A 249 12.33 7.79 2.74
CA ASN A 249 11.80 8.99 2.07
C ASN A 249 12.62 9.39 0.84
N TYR A 250 13.93 9.20 0.86
CA TYR A 250 14.76 9.43 -0.32
C TYR A 250 14.40 8.48 -1.47
N LEU A 251 14.11 7.21 -1.17
CA LEU A 251 13.72 6.19 -2.15
C LEU A 251 12.27 6.37 -2.63
N ALA A 252 11.39 6.87 -1.79
CA ALA A 252 9.98 7.12 -2.13
C ALA A 252 9.48 8.43 -1.50
N PRO A 253 9.79 9.59 -2.08
CA PRO A 253 9.52 10.91 -1.48
C PRO A 253 8.03 11.26 -1.43
N PHE A 254 7.19 10.57 -2.19
CA PHE A 254 5.75 10.82 -2.28
C PHE A 254 4.90 9.80 -1.51
N ASP A 255 5.53 8.89 -0.75
CA ASP A 255 4.80 7.96 0.10
C ASP A 255 4.39 8.64 1.42
N TRP A 256 3.10 8.96 1.52
CA TRP A 256 2.53 9.64 2.68
C TRP A 256 2.74 8.87 3.99
N LYS A 257 2.87 7.54 3.97
CA LYS A 257 3.10 6.71 5.16
C LYS A 257 4.48 6.98 5.77
N ILE A 258 5.49 7.15 4.92
CA ILE A 258 6.85 7.48 5.35
C ILE A 258 6.88 8.89 5.95
N LEU A 259 6.21 9.85 5.29
CA LEU A 259 6.09 11.22 5.78
C LEU A 259 5.34 11.29 7.11
N TYR A 260 4.24 10.52 7.25
CA TYR A 260 3.51 10.34 8.50
C TYR A 260 4.44 9.83 9.61
N ASN A 261 5.19 8.76 9.37
CA ASN A 261 6.10 8.16 10.34
C ASN A 261 7.24 9.13 10.73
N LEU A 262 7.80 9.88 9.77
CA LEU A 262 8.76 10.95 10.07
C LEU A 262 8.15 12.02 10.96
N GLY A 263 6.95 12.49 10.64
CA GLY A 263 6.21 13.45 11.45
C GLY A 263 6.00 12.95 12.88
N LEU A 264 5.59 11.69 13.04
CA LEU A 264 5.38 11.05 14.33
C LEU A 264 6.65 10.97 15.17
N VAL A 265 7.78 10.55 14.58
CA VAL A 265 9.06 10.47 15.28
C VAL A 265 9.54 11.86 15.69
N HIS A 266 9.42 12.86 14.83
CA HIS A 266 9.79 14.25 15.16
C HIS A 266 8.88 14.83 16.26
N LEU A 267 7.57 14.53 16.27
CA LEU A 267 6.67 14.91 17.38
C LEU A 267 7.13 14.31 18.70
N THR A 268 7.46 13.02 18.71
CA THR A 268 7.93 12.32 19.91
C THR A 268 9.25 12.92 20.44
N MET A 269 10.10 13.43 19.54
CA MET A 269 11.34 14.13 19.91
C MET A 269 11.12 15.62 20.21
N GLN A 270 9.88 16.10 20.25
CA GLN A 270 9.52 17.52 20.48
C GLN A 270 10.11 18.48 19.42
N GLN A 271 10.41 17.96 18.24
CA GLN A 271 10.88 18.75 17.09
C GLN A 271 9.68 19.19 16.24
N TYR A 272 8.86 20.07 16.83
CA TYR A 272 7.53 20.41 16.31
C TYR A 272 7.55 21.05 14.92
N ALA A 273 8.54 21.90 14.60
CA ALA A 273 8.69 22.50 13.27
C ALA A 273 8.97 21.46 12.20
N SER A 274 9.86 20.48 12.48
CA SER A 274 10.11 19.36 11.57
C SER A 274 8.89 18.46 11.42
N ALA A 275 8.19 18.19 12.52
CA ALA A 275 6.95 17.42 12.49
C ALA A 275 5.88 18.09 11.62
N PHE A 276 5.68 19.41 11.81
CA PHE A 276 4.78 20.21 10.98
C PHE A 276 5.09 20.06 9.47
N HIS A 277 6.37 20.19 9.10
CA HIS A 277 6.79 20.07 7.71
C HIS A 277 6.42 18.71 7.08
N PHE A 278 6.74 17.60 7.77
CA PHE A 278 6.46 16.25 7.24
C PHE A 278 4.96 15.92 7.24
N LEU A 279 4.23 16.33 8.29
CA LEU A 279 2.78 16.08 8.37
C LEU A 279 2.00 16.91 7.34
N SER A 280 2.38 18.17 7.12
CA SER A 280 1.78 19.01 6.08
C SER A 280 2.03 18.41 4.68
N ALA A 281 3.24 17.91 4.42
CA ALA A 281 3.54 17.19 3.19
C ALA A 281 2.70 15.92 3.04
N ALA A 282 2.52 15.13 4.12
CA ALA A 282 1.68 13.93 4.09
C ALA A 282 0.21 14.22 3.78
N ILE A 283 -0.34 15.32 4.31
CA ILE A 283 -1.72 15.77 4.06
C ILE A 283 -1.94 16.07 2.57
N ASN A 284 -0.96 16.64 1.87
CA ASN A 284 -1.09 16.93 0.43
C ASN A 284 -1.33 15.65 -0.39
N PHE A 285 -0.79 14.50 0.05
CA PHE A 285 -1.01 13.21 -0.61
C PHE A 285 -2.22 12.46 -0.10
N GLN A 286 -2.58 12.65 1.18
CA GLN A 286 -3.71 11.96 1.83
C GLN A 286 -4.60 12.93 2.62
N PRO A 287 -5.36 13.81 1.94
CA PRO A 287 -6.14 14.86 2.59
C PRO A 287 -7.38 14.37 3.36
N LYS A 288 -7.77 13.11 3.22
CA LYS A 288 -8.96 12.54 3.87
C LYS A 288 -8.65 11.77 5.16
N MET A 289 -7.45 11.83 5.66
CA MET A 289 -7.05 11.09 6.86
C MET A 289 -7.05 12.01 8.09
N GLY A 290 -8.08 11.88 8.94
CA GLY A 290 -8.25 12.73 10.13
C GLY A 290 -7.09 12.66 11.13
N GLU A 291 -6.42 11.50 11.22
CA GLU A 291 -5.27 11.32 12.11
C GLU A 291 -4.09 12.24 11.74
N LEU A 292 -3.84 12.49 10.44
CA LEU A 292 -2.81 13.44 10.00
C LEU A 292 -3.09 14.86 10.51
N TYR A 293 -4.33 15.30 10.42
CA TYR A 293 -4.74 16.63 10.94
C TYR A 293 -4.65 16.69 12.46
N MET A 294 -4.95 15.61 13.17
CA MET A 294 -4.80 15.54 14.61
C MET A 294 -3.33 15.68 15.02
N LEU A 295 -2.41 14.95 14.37
CA LEU A 295 -0.98 15.07 14.64
C LEU A 295 -0.43 16.45 14.27
N LEU A 296 -0.91 17.01 13.15
CA LEU A 296 -0.57 18.38 12.74
C LEU A 296 -1.01 19.40 13.79
N ALA A 297 -2.24 19.24 14.31
CA ALA A 297 -2.79 20.13 15.34
C ALA A 297 -1.96 20.07 16.63
N VAL A 298 -1.45 18.90 17.00
CA VAL A 298 -0.51 18.76 18.13
C VAL A 298 0.78 19.51 17.87
N ALA A 299 1.36 19.41 16.67
CA ALA A 299 2.55 20.18 16.31
C ALA A 299 2.30 21.69 16.41
N LEU A 300 1.19 22.18 15.83
CA LEU A 300 0.80 23.58 15.85
C LEU A 300 0.53 24.09 17.27
N THR A 301 -0.11 23.28 18.12
CA THR A 301 -0.34 23.63 19.53
C THR A 301 0.98 23.91 20.26
N ASN A 302 2.00 23.09 20.02
CA ASN A 302 3.30 23.24 20.64
C ASN A 302 4.18 24.34 19.98
N LEU A 303 3.81 24.76 18.77
CA LEU A 303 4.40 25.93 18.09
C LEU A 303 3.66 27.24 18.46
N GLU A 304 2.69 27.16 19.39
CA GLU A 304 1.86 28.29 19.85
C GLU A 304 0.95 28.88 18.76
N ASP A 305 0.78 28.21 17.62
CA ASP A 305 -0.16 28.58 16.56
C ASP A 305 -1.56 28.00 16.86
N ILE A 306 -2.22 28.59 17.84
CA ILE A 306 -3.48 28.05 18.40
C ILE A 306 -4.63 28.11 17.40
N GLU A 307 -4.70 29.15 16.57
CA GLU A 307 -5.80 29.30 15.62
C GLU A 307 -5.76 28.23 14.53
N ASN A 308 -4.59 27.96 13.96
CA ASN A 308 -4.44 26.89 12.98
C ASN A 308 -4.54 25.50 13.64
N ALA A 309 -4.13 25.33 14.89
CA ALA A 309 -4.34 24.11 15.66
C ALA A 309 -5.83 23.81 15.83
N LYS A 310 -6.66 24.78 16.19
CA LYS A 310 -8.12 24.62 16.28
C LYS A 310 -8.74 24.22 14.93
N ARG A 311 -8.32 24.86 13.85
CA ARG A 311 -8.79 24.52 12.48
C ARG A 311 -8.42 23.08 12.12
N ALA A 312 -7.20 22.68 12.39
CA ALA A 312 -6.74 21.31 12.12
C ALA A 312 -7.48 20.27 12.98
N TYR A 313 -7.75 20.54 14.27
CA TYR A 313 -8.58 19.66 15.08
C TYR A 313 -10.03 19.58 14.59
N ALA A 314 -10.62 20.70 14.18
CA ALA A 314 -11.98 20.71 13.64
C ALA A 314 -12.08 19.85 12.38
N GLU A 315 -11.09 19.94 11.48
CA GLU A 315 -11.01 19.09 10.29
C GLU A 315 -10.80 17.62 10.66
N ALA A 316 -9.93 17.33 11.64
CA ALA A 316 -9.72 15.96 12.14
C ALA A 316 -11.00 15.33 12.69
N VAL A 317 -11.81 16.09 13.46
CA VAL A 317 -13.12 15.64 13.99
C VAL A 317 -14.12 15.40 12.87
N HIS A 318 -14.11 16.23 11.83
CA HIS A 318 -14.99 16.08 10.67
C HIS A 318 -14.68 14.83 9.86
N LEU A 319 -13.38 14.55 9.64
CA LEU A 319 -12.91 13.42 8.84
C LEU A 319 -12.97 12.08 9.59
N ASP A 320 -12.64 12.08 10.89
CA ASP A 320 -12.62 10.87 11.71
C ASP A 320 -13.71 10.90 12.79
N LYS A 321 -14.87 10.39 12.40
CA LYS A 321 -16.06 10.37 13.27
C LYS A 321 -16.00 9.29 14.36
N CYS A 322 -15.11 8.31 14.23
CA CYS A 322 -15.06 7.15 15.11
C CYS A 322 -13.95 7.22 16.17
N ASN A 323 -12.92 8.03 15.98
CA ASN A 323 -11.78 8.10 16.87
C ASN A 323 -12.03 9.05 18.06
N PRO A 324 -12.12 8.53 19.31
CA PRO A 324 -12.34 9.37 20.48
C PRO A 324 -11.11 10.23 20.85
N LEU A 325 -9.88 9.79 20.47
CA LEU A 325 -8.65 10.49 20.81
C LEU A 325 -8.58 11.90 20.18
N VAL A 326 -9.15 12.07 18.98
CA VAL A 326 -9.22 13.38 18.32
C VAL A 326 -9.99 14.39 19.17
N ASN A 327 -11.17 13.98 19.66
CA ASN A 327 -12.00 14.85 20.51
C ASN A 327 -11.35 15.09 21.87
N LEU A 328 -10.67 14.10 22.45
CA LEU A 328 -9.95 14.28 23.70
C LEU A 328 -8.84 15.32 23.58
N ASN A 329 -7.97 15.19 22.57
CA ASN A 329 -6.89 16.12 22.33
C ASN A 329 -7.40 17.54 22.05
N TYR A 330 -8.48 17.68 21.29
CA TYR A 330 -9.11 18.96 21.04
C TYR A 330 -9.72 19.56 22.32
N ALA A 331 -10.36 18.74 23.15
CA ALA A 331 -10.91 19.20 24.43
C ALA A 331 -9.80 19.70 25.39
N VAL A 332 -8.64 19.01 25.41
CA VAL A 332 -7.45 19.44 26.20
C VAL A 332 -6.95 20.80 25.70
N LEU A 333 -6.83 21.00 24.39
CA LEU A 333 -6.43 22.31 23.83
C LEU A 333 -7.39 23.41 24.27
N LEU A 334 -8.69 23.21 24.07
CA LEU A 334 -9.72 24.21 24.42
C LEU A 334 -9.75 24.52 25.92
N TYR A 335 -9.58 23.49 26.75
CA TYR A 335 -9.49 23.67 28.20
C TYR A 335 -8.28 24.54 28.60
N ASN A 336 -7.11 24.27 28.03
CA ASN A 336 -5.88 25.03 28.28
C ASN A 336 -6.01 26.50 27.81
N GLN A 337 -6.83 26.78 26.81
CA GLN A 337 -7.16 28.14 26.35
C GLN A 337 -8.25 28.83 27.19
N GLY A 338 -8.78 28.15 28.21
CA GLY A 338 -9.86 28.69 29.06
C GLY A 338 -11.28 28.56 28.49
N GLU A 339 -11.44 27.95 27.32
CA GLU A 339 -12.72 27.73 26.65
C GLU A 339 -13.47 26.51 27.22
N LYS A 340 -13.83 26.57 28.50
CA LYS A 340 -14.39 25.41 29.23
C LYS A 340 -15.67 24.83 28.61
N ARG A 341 -16.55 25.70 28.03
CA ARG A 341 -17.81 25.23 27.41
C ARG A 341 -17.55 24.42 26.15
N SER A 342 -16.65 24.89 25.29
CA SER A 342 -16.26 24.19 24.06
C SER A 342 -15.49 22.88 24.39
N ALA A 343 -14.63 22.91 25.40
CA ALA A 343 -13.92 21.75 25.92
C ALA A 343 -14.88 20.67 26.42
N LEU A 344 -15.91 21.06 27.18
CA LEU A 344 -16.94 20.14 27.68
C LEU A 344 -17.71 19.49 26.52
N ALA A 345 -18.08 20.26 25.51
CA ALA A 345 -18.77 19.70 24.33
C ALA A 345 -17.92 18.64 23.62
N GLN A 346 -16.63 18.90 23.41
CA GLN A 346 -15.74 17.92 22.78
C GLN A 346 -15.52 16.68 23.68
N TYR A 347 -15.45 16.87 24.98
CA TYR A 347 -15.35 15.77 25.94
C TYR A 347 -16.59 14.86 25.89
N GLN A 348 -17.79 15.43 25.85
CA GLN A 348 -19.04 14.66 25.72
C GLN A 348 -19.12 13.89 24.39
N GLU A 349 -18.64 14.47 23.29
CA GLU A 349 -18.54 13.74 22.02
C GLU A 349 -17.54 12.58 22.10
N MET A 350 -16.42 12.78 22.78
CA MET A 350 -15.47 11.70 23.07
C MET A 350 -16.13 10.56 23.87
N GLU A 351 -16.91 10.90 24.93
CA GLU A 351 -17.64 9.90 25.73
C GLU A 351 -18.63 9.09 24.90
N LYS A 352 -19.39 9.74 24.01
CA LYS A 352 -20.32 9.06 23.09
C LYS A 352 -19.58 8.07 22.19
N LYS A 353 -18.45 8.48 21.60
CA LYS A 353 -17.63 7.63 20.74
C LYS A 353 -17.05 6.42 21.53
N VAL A 354 -16.59 6.64 22.75
CA VAL A 354 -16.08 5.57 23.63
C VAL A 354 -17.18 4.55 23.94
N ASN A 355 -18.40 5.02 24.27
CA ASN A 355 -19.52 4.14 24.56
C ASN A 355 -19.93 3.30 23.33
N LEU A 356 -20.00 3.91 22.13
CA LEU A 356 -20.27 3.19 20.89
C LEU A 356 -19.21 2.14 20.58
N LEU A 357 -17.94 2.41 20.85
CA LEU A 357 -16.86 1.45 20.64
C LEU A 357 -16.89 0.30 21.65
N LYS A 358 -17.31 0.53 22.89
CA LYS A 358 -17.50 -0.53 23.90
C LYS A 358 -18.58 -1.53 23.52
N ASP A 359 -19.65 -1.05 22.90
CA ASP A 359 -20.79 -1.90 22.50
C ASP A 359 -20.42 -2.76 21.27
N SER A 360 -19.54 -2.25 20.40
CA SER A 360 -19.20 -2.91 19.12
C SER A 360 -17.97 -3.82 19.15
N SER A 361 -17.05 -3.67 20.12
CA SER A 361 -15.80 -4.42 20.15
C SER A 361 -15.22 -4.59 21.56
N SER A 362 -14.39 -5.62 21.74
CA SER A 362 -13.61 -5.85 22.96
C SER A 362 -12.32 -5.01 23.00
N LEU A 363 -12.36 -3.77 22.51
CA LEU A 363 -11.19 -2.89 22.48
C LEU A 363 -10.79 -2.48 23.89
N GLU A 364 -9.53 -2.73 24.23
CA GLU A 364 -8.87 -2.14 25.39
C GLU A 364 -8.39 -0.75 24.97
N PHE A 365 -8.78 0.27 25.73
CA PHE A 365 -8.31 1.64 25.51
C PHE A 365 -6.91 1.80 26.11
N ASP A 366 -6.09 2.62 25.47
CA ASP A 366 -4.76 2.96 25.97
C ASP A 366 -4.84 3.59 27.36
N SER A 367 -4.02 3.11 28.28
CA SER A 367 -3.99 3.57 29.66
C SER A 367 -3.70 5.06 29.79
N GLU A 368 -2.85 5.62 28.93
CA GLU A 368 -2.52 7.04 28.91
C GLU A 368 -3.71 7.90 28.45
N MET A 369 -4.45 7.43 27.45
CA MET A 369 -5.70 8.07 27.02
C MET A 369 -6.73 8.10 28.14
N VAL A 370 -6.89 6.97 28.85
CA VAL A 370 -7.83 6.85 29.98
C VAL A 370 -7.44 7.81 31.11
N GLU A 371 -6.17 7.86 31.49
CA GLU A 371 -5.66 8.76 32.52
C GLU A 371 -5.88 10.22 32.15
N MET A 372 -5.62 10.60 30.90
CA MET A 372 -5.83 11.97 30.42
C MET A 372 -7.31 12.35 30.43
N ALA A 373 -8.20 11.44 29.97
CA ALA A 373 -9.62 11.68 29.99
C ALA A 373 -10.18 11.82 31.41
N GLN A 374 -9.69 11.01 32.38
CA GLN A 374 -10.08 11.12 33.78
C GLN A 374 -9.61 12.47 34.39
N LYS A 375 -8.38 12.87 34.14
CA LYS A 375 -7.88 14.18 34.60
C LYS A 375 -8.69 15.34 34.04
N LEU A 376 -9.00 15.30 32.74
CA LEU A 376 -9.81 16.35 32.09
C LEU A 376 -11.26 16.35 32.60
N GLY A 377 -11.88 15.17 32.78
CA GLY A 377 -13.24 15.03 33.31
C GLY A 377 -13.36 15.62 34.71
N THR A 378 -12.38 15.35 35.60
CA THR A 378 -12.31 15.94 36.94
C THR A 378 -12.17 17.45 36.87
N ALA A 379 -11.34 17.96 35.99
CA ALA A 379 -11.11 19.41 35.82
C ALA A 379 -12.32 20.16 35.23
N LEU A 380 -13.10 19.49 34.38
CA LEU A 380 -14.36 20.00 33.84
C LEU A 380 -15.57 19.81 34.75
N GLN A 381 -15.37 19.17 35.92
CA GLN A 381 -16.43 18.85 36.88
C GLN A 381 -17.57 18.01 36.25
N VAL A 382 -17.22 17.12 35.35
CA VAL A 382 -18.15 16.15 34.79
C VAL A 382 -18.48 15.13 35.85
N GLY A 383 -19.75 14.91 36.17
CA GLY A 383 -20.24 14.10 37.32
C GLY A 383 -19.78 12.68 37.27
N GLU A 384 -20.26 11.65 36.88
CA GLU A 384 -19.82 10.26 36.99
C GLU A 384 -18.60 9.95 36.09
N ALA A 385 -17.62 9.26 36.68
CA ALA A 385 -16.45 8.80 35.93
C ALA A 385 -16.86 7.77 34.85
N LEU A 386 -16.42 7.96 33.63
CA LEU A 386 -16.56 6.98 32.55
C LEU A 386 -16.00 5.63 33.00
N VAL A 387 -16.80 4.57 32.92
CA VAL A 387 -16.34 3.21 33.16
C VAL A 387 -15.59 2.73 31.93
N TRP A 388 -14.25 2.82 31.95
CA TRP A 388 -13.36 2.48 30.84
C TRP A 388 -13.17 0.97 30.64
N THR A 389 -13.49 0.14 31.68
CA THR A 389 -13.36 -1.31 31.63
C THR A 389 -14.72 -1.98 31.59
N LYS A 390 -14.90 -3.05 30.82
CA LYS A 390 -16.05 -3.94 30.98
C LYS A 390 -16.04 -4.50 32.41
N PRO A 391 -17.17 -4.57 33.10
CA PRO A 391 -17.21 -5.22 34.41
C PRO A 391 -16.74 -6.67 34.24
N VAL A 392 -15.61 -7.00 34.86
CA VAL A 392 -15.09 -8.34 34.91
C VAL A 392 -16.14 -9.15 35.71
N LYS A 393 -16.79 -10.12 35.07
CA LYS A 393 -17.62 -11.10 35.77
C LYS A 393 -16.76 -11.76 36.84
N ASP A 394 -17.14 -11.54 38.11
CA ASP A 394 -16.44 -11.97 39.30
C ASP A 394 -15.79 -13.34 39.16
N ARG A 395 -14.47 -13.40 39.15
CA ARG A 395 -13.71 -14.51 39.70
C ARG A 395 -13.35 -14.13 41.14
N LYS A 396 -14.06 -14.71 42.07
CA LYS A 396 -13.77 -14.63 43.50
C LYS A 396 -12.31 -15.02 43.75
N SER A 397 -11.48 -14.08 44.20
CA SER A 397 -10.36 -14.41 45.07
C SER A 397 -10.16 -13.26 46.06
N LYS A 398 -10.30 -13.67 47.33
CA LYS A 398 -9.98 -12.89 48.52
C LYS A 398 -8.48 -12.52 48.50
N HIS A 399 -8.12 -11.27 48.71
CA HIS A 399 -7.25 -10.87 49.81
C HIS A 399 -7.25 -9.36 49.99
N GLN A 400 -7.52 -8.96 51.23
CA GLN A 400 -7.42 -7.60 51.76
C GLN A 400 -5.95 -7.13 51.79
N THR A 401 -5.71 -5.88 51.52
CA THR A 401 -5.01 -5.01 52.49
C THR A 401 -5.23 -3.53 52.14
N THR A 402 -5.64 -2.83 53.14
CA THR A 402 -5.89 -1.39 53.27
C THR A 402 -4.61 -0.59 53.27
N SER A 403 -4.56 0.53 52.52
CA SER A 403 -3.88 1.74 52.99
C SER A 403 -4.49 2.97 52.36
N ALA A 404 -5.08 3.79 53.21
CA ALA A 404 -5.59 5.12 52.90
C ALA A 404 -4.46 6.09 52.66
N SER A 405 -4.52 6.82 51.55
CA SER A 405 -3.72 8.02 51.39
C SER A 405 -4.62 9.21 50.96
N LYS A 406 -4.40 10.29 51.67
CA LYS A 406 -5.15 11.56 51.68
C LYS A 406 -5.23 12.24 50.28
N PRO A 407 -6.27 13.06 50.03
CA PRO A 407 -6.37 13.82 48.78
C PRO A 407 -5.37 15.00 48.82
N ALA A 408 -4.48 15.06 47.88
CA ALA A 408 -3.64 16.21 47.60
C ALA A 408 -4.42 17.19 46.73
N SER A 409 -4.52 18.45 47.19
CA SER A 409 -5.11 19.56 46.48
C SER A 409 -4.21 19.89 45.25
N PHE A 410 -4.77 19.73 44.06
CA PHE A 410 -4.09 20.06 42.81
C PHE A 410 -4.58 21.40 42.29
N GLN A 411 -3.79 22.41 42.48
CA GLN A 411 -3.77 23.62 41.65
C GLN A 411 -2.45 23.61 40.84
N GLN A 412 -2.42 22.86 39.77
CA GLN A 412 -1.42 23.02 38.71
C GLN A 412 -2.14 22.88 37.36
N PRO A 413 -1.76 23.67 36.33
CA PRO A 413 -2.31 23.50 34.99
C PRO A 413 -2.10 22.07 34.53
N LEU A 414 -3.10 21.48 33.88
CA LEU A 414 -3.05 20.15 33.31
C LEU A 414 -1.85 20.06 32.38
N GLY A 415 -0.90 19.32 32.83
CA GLY A 415 0.35 18.91 32.24
C GLY A 415 0.94 19.76 31.14
N SER A 416 2.17 20.20 31.36
CA SER A 416 3.02 20.60 30.25
C SER A 416 2.77 19.70 29.05
N ASN A 417 2.74 20.26 27.86
CA ASN A 417 2.58 19.56 26.56
C ASN A 417 3.41 18.26 26.37
N GLN A 418 4.28 17.92 27.33
CA GLN A 418 5.04 16.68 27.39
C GLN A 418 4.18 15.42 27.56
N ALA A 419 3.09 15.50 28.34
CA ALA A 419 2.19 14.35 28.52
C ALA A 419 1.37 14.06 27.24
N LEU A 420 1.02 15.10 26.48
CA LEU A 420 0.34 14.96 25.18
C LEU A 420 1.23 14.25 24.15
N GLY A 421 2.52 14.57 24.08
CA GLY A 421 3.47 13.94 23.17
C GLY A 421 3.72 12.47 23.52
N GLN A 422 3.70 12.11 24.81
CA GLN A 422 3.91 10.74 25.27
C GLN A 422 2.66 9.87 25.10
N ALA A 423 1.46 10.38 25.43
CA ALA A 423 0.21 9.66 25.22
C ALA A 423 -0.04 9.36 23.73
N MET A 424 0.41 10.25 22.84
CA MET A 424 0.31 10.03 21.41
C MET A 424 1.34 9.05 20.87
N SER A 425 2.52 8.95 21.50
CA SER A 425 3.55 8.02 21.06
C SER A 425 3.17 6.56 21.33
N SER A 426 2.44 6.27 22.40
CA SER A 426 1.98 4.93 22.71
C SER A 426 0.74 4.53 21.89
N ALA A 427 -0.25 5.41 21.76
CA ALA A 427 -1.42 5.16 20.92
C ALA A 427 -1.07 5.04 19.42
N ALA A 428 -0.08 5.81 18.96
CA ALA A 428 0.38 5.75 17.57
C ALA A 428 1.39 4.61 17.33
N ALA A 429 2.10 4.12 18.34
CA ALA A 429 2.98 2.96 18.22
C ALA A 429 2.21 1.68 17.85
N TYR A 430 0.95 1.57 18.25
CA TYR A 430 0.06 0.45 17.87
C TYR A 430 -0.54 0.60 16.46
N ARG A 431 -0.46 1.78 15.85
CA ARG A 431 -0.94 2.08 14.49
C ARG A 431 0.19 2.46 13.54
N THR A 432 1.39 1.92 13.73
CA THR A 432 2.40 2.02 12.69
C THR A 432 1.83 1.40 11.43
N LEU A 433 1.59 2.22 10.41
CA LEU A 433 1.11 1.74 9.13
C LEU A 433 2.24 0.91 8.48
N PRO A 434 2.18 -0.42 8.50
CA PRO A 434 3.17 -1.20 7.79
C PRO A 434 3.02 -0.86 6.32
N SER A 435 4.11 -0.44 5.68
CA SER A 435 4.17 -0.41 4.24
C SER A 435 4.08 -1.86 3.79
N GLY A 436 2.85 -2.33 3.50
CA GLY A 436 2.65 -3.65 2.92
C GLY A 436 3.38 -3.68 1.58
N ALA A 437 4.26 -4.65 1.39
CA ALA A 437 4.77 -4.95 0.07
C ALA A 437 3.57 -5.39 -0.81
N GLY A 438 2.96 -4.46 -1.51
CA GLY A 438 1.85 -4.78 -2.43
C GLY A 438 0.53 -4.06 -2.22
N GLY A 439 0.45 -3.06 -1.35
CA GLY A 439 -0.68 -2.16 -1.37
C GLY A 439 -0.64 -1.38 -2.69
N THR A 440 -1.44 -1.78 -3.66
CA THR A 440 -1.80 -0.91 -4.77
C THR A 440 -2.51 0.28 -4.14
N SER A 441 -1.75 1.37 -3.88
CA SER A 441 -2.38 2.65 -3.66
C SER A 441 -3.31 2.87 -4.84
N GLN A 442 -4.58 3.11 -4.57
CA GLN A 442 -5.43 3.74 -5.56
C GLN A 442 -4.80 5.10 -5.82
N PHE A 443 -3.88 5.15 -6.79
CA PHE A 443 -3.44 6.40 -7.39
C PHE A 443 -4.65 6.99 -8.10
N THR A 444 -5.38 7.83 -7.42
CA THR A 444 -6.02 8.94 -8.13
C THR A 444 -4.86 9.73 -8.70
N LYS A 445 -4.68 9.62 -10.01
CA LYS A 445 -3.72 10.37 -10.80
C LYS A 445 -3.76 11.83 -10.33
N PRO A 446 -2.64 12.44 -9.91
CA PRO A 446 -2.61 13.90 -9.80
C PRO A 446 -2.96 14.47 -11.18
N PRO A 447 -3.60 15.66 -11.27
CA PRO A 447 -3.87 16.28 -12.54
C PRO A 447 -2.55 16.39 -13.30
N SER A 448 -2.53 15.89 -14.52
CA SER A 448 -1.40 15.94 -15.41
C SER A 448 -1.04 17.41 -15.63
N LEU A 449 0.10 17.83 -15.09
CA LEU A 449 0.79 19.02 -15.57
C LEU A 449 1.16 18.78 -17.04
N PRO A 450 0.96 19.74 -17.93
CA PRO A 450 1.39 19.61 -19.31
C PRO A 450 2.92 19.47 -19.32
N LEU A 451 3.42 18.40 -19.91
CA LEU A 451 4.82 18.26 -20.26
C LEU A 451 5.14 19.32 -21.31
N GLU A 452 5.93 20.32 -20.92
CA GLU A 452 6.61 21.16 -21.91
C GLU A 452 7.56 20.25 -22.71
N PRO A 453 7.66 20.44 -24.06
CA PRO A 453 8.57 19.65 -24.86
C PRO A 453 10.02 20.06 -24.55
N GLU A 454 10.85 19.07 -24.24
CA GLU A 454 12.29 19.26 -24.13
C GLU A 454 12.84 19.84 -25.43
N PRO A 455 13.78 20.85 -25.38
CA PRO A 455 14.39 21.36 -26.57
C PRO A 455 15.28 20.30 -27.20
N ALA A 456 15.10 20.09 -28.50
CA ALA A 456 15.92 19.22 -29.33
C ALA A 456 17.40 19.61 -29.22
N VAL A 457 18.23 18.64 -28.85
CA VAL A 457 19.68 18.79 -28.90
C VAL A 457 20.11 18.64 -30.34
N ASP A 458 20.47 19.79 -30.96
CA ASP A 458 21.06 19.87 -32.27
C ASP A 458 22.50 19.33 -32.23
N SER A 459 22.72 18.22 -32.92
CA SER A 459 24.05 17.65 -33.13
C SER A 459 24.64 18.20 -34.42
N SER A 460 25.59 19.09 -34.28
CA SER A 460 26.56 19.32 -35.36
C SER A 460 27.95 19.55 -34.78
N PRO A 461 28.99 18.95 -35.38
CA PRO A 461 30.36 19.02 -34.90
C PRO A 461 31.09 20.24 -35.40
N SER A 462 31.86 20.92 -34.57
CA SER A 462 32.92 21.80 -35.01
C SER A 462 34.20 21.53 -34.23
N GLU A 463 35.18 21.10 -35.02
CA GLU A 463 36.60 21.11 -34.72
C GLU A 463 37.05 22.48 -34.20
N THR A 464 37.98 22.52 -33.30
CA THR A 464 39.35 23.06 -33.43
C THR A 464 40.02 23.18 -32.06
N SER A 465 41.09 22.48 -32.00
CA SER A 465 42.42 22.68 -31.40
C SER A 465 42.78 24.04 -30.73
N GLU A 466 43.65 23.84 -29.78
CA GLU A 466 44.80 24.66 -29.32
C GLU A 466 44.69 25.37 -27.98
N GLN A 467 45.42 24.77 -27.05
CA GLN A 467 46.68 25.25 -26.42
C GLN A 467 46.59 26.34 -25.32
N ILE A 468 47.37 26.01 -24.27
CA ILE A 468 48.31 26.82 -23.48
C ILE A 468 47.83 27.25 -22.07
N GLU A 469 48.54 26.59 -21.12
CA GLU A 469 49.22 27.09 -19.88
C GLU A 469 48.60 28.28 -19.10
N LYS A 470 48.24 28.02 -17.89
CA LYS A 470 49.04 28.30 -16.66
C LYS A 470 48.33 27.76 -15.45
#